data_5dc77fc4f0ab6bf7246d303e9e36210a
#
_entry.id   5dc77fc4f0ab6bf7246d303e9e36210a
#
_cell.length_a   1.000
_cell.length_b   1.000
_cell.length_c   1.000
_cell.angle_alpha   90.00
_cell.angle_beta   90.00
_cell.angle_gamma   90.00
#
_symmetry.space_group_name_H-M   'P 1'
#
loop_
_entity.id
_entity.type
_entity.pdbx_description
1 polymer ?
#
loop_
_entity_poly.entity_id
_entity_poly.type
_entity_poly.pdbx_seq_one_letter_code
_entity_poly.pdbx_strand_id
1 'polypeptide(L)'
;MSQPGANDSSHKFLIDVELQLLQSDLSDSMVDGTGLPESISQSDLPQANARLAGPPILVEIAAITEIGHSAYQLDQIRVVREDRMRLGQIDEDGEDEGDLEIEGEGPMPKYPRGMLKFELFDGTTTLTAIEYKSLPEIVLGKTPLGFKVWF
;
A
#
# COMPACT_ATOMS: atom_id res chain seq x y z
N MET A 1 18.07 39.43 -25.57
CA MET A 1 18.72 38.31 -24.88
C MET A 1 17.83 37.92 -23.72
N SER A 2 16.97 36.96 -23.90
CA SER A 2 16.03 36.44 -22.89
C SER A 2 16.74 35.40 -22.05
N GLN A 3 16.71 35.51 -20.74
CA GLN A 3 17.25 34.51 -19.82
C GLN A 3 16.25 33.33 -19.69
N PRO A 4 16.60 32.14 -20.15
CA PRO A 4 15.87 30.93 -19.82
C PRO A 4 16.59 30.21 -18.67
N GLY A 5 16.15 30.31 -17.45
CA GLY A 5 16.85 29.62 -16.36
C GLY A 5 16.16 29.59 -15.02
N ALA A 6 15.36 30.58 -14.68
CA ALA A 6 14.78 30.69 -13.34
C ALA A 6 13.57 29.76 -13.12
N ASN A 7 12.74 29.53 -14.12
CA ASN A 7 11.54 28.67 -14.01
C ASN A 7 11.87 27.18 -13.91
N ASP A 8 12.93 26.75 -14.60
CA ASP A 8 13.29 25.32 -14.65
C ASP A 8 13.88 24.84 -13.31
N SER A 9 14.71 25.66 -12.68
CA SER A 9 15.27 25.38 -11.35
C SER A 9 14.21 25.34 -10.25
N SER A 10 13.21 26.24 -10.30
CA SER A 10 12.11 26.26 -9.34
C SER A 10 11.19 25.04 -9.50
N HIS A 11 10.92 24.65 -10.74
CA HIS A 11 10.10 23.48 -11.02
C HIS A 11 10.78 22.18 -10.56
N LYS A 12 12.08 22.05 -10.82
CA LYS A 12 12.86 20.91 -10.34
C LYS A 12 12.88 20.84 -8.81
N PHE A 13 13.10 21.96 -8.15
CA PHE A 13 13.06 22.04 -6.68
C PHE A 13 11.73 21.58 -6.10
N LEU A 14 10.60 21.99 -6.70
CA LEU A 14 9.27 21.57 -6.27
C LEU A 14 9.07 20.05 -6.43
N ILE A 15 9.52 19.47 -7.54
CA ILE A 15 9.47 18.01 -7.77
C ILE A 15 10.33 17.28 -6.73
N ASP A 16 11.53 17.76 -6.44
CA ASP A 16 12.44 17.14 -5.49
C ASP A 16 11.85 17.18 -4.06
N VAL A 17 11.19 18.29 -3.68
CA VAL A 17 10.48 18.42 -2.39
C VAL A 17 9.28 17.49 -2.34
N GLU A 18 8.48 17.41 -3.41
CA GLU A 18 7.34 16.50 -3.49
C GLU A 18 7.78 15.04 -3.34
N LEU A 19 8.85 14.63 -4.04
CA LEU A 19 9.41 13.29 -3.93
C LEU A 19 9.90 12.99 -2.51
N GLN A 20 10.53 13.95 -1.84
CA GLN A 20 10.96 13.79 -0.44
C GLN A 20 9.77 13.63 0.49
N LEU A 21 8.70 14.42 0.32
CA LEU A 21 7.48 14.29 1.11
C LEU A 21 6.80 12.93 0.90
N LEU A 22 6.78 12.43 -0.33
CA LEU A 22 6.23 11.11 -0.63
C LEU A 22 7.03 9.96 -0.03
N GLN A 23 8.32 10.17 0.24
CA GLN A 23 9.22 9.19 0.84
C GLN A 23 9.36 9.34 2.37
N SER A 24 8.98 10.49 2.92
CA SER A 24 9.03 10.73 4.36
C SER A 24 7.89 10.03 5.09
N ASP A 25 8.09 9.75 6.37
CA ASP A 25 7.02 9.32 7.26
C ASP A 25 6.02 10.46 7.47
N LEU A 26 4.72 10.17 7.45
CA LEU A 26 3.69 11.19 7.67
C LEU A 26 3.73 11.75 9.10
N SER A 27 4.20 10.98 10.07
CA SER A 27 4.41 11.48 11.44
C SER A 27 5.39 12.65 11.51
N ASP A 28 6.35 12.70 10.57
CA ASP A 28 7.35 13.76 10.51
C ASP A 28 6.98 14.92 9.59
N SER A 29 6.08 14.70 8.64
CA SER A 29 5.80 15.64 7.56
C SER A 29 4.40 16.26 7.59
N MET A 30 3.44 15.67 8.31
CA MET A 30 2.09 16.20 8.42
C MET A 30 1.99 17.30 9.47
N VAL A 31 1.18 18.30 9.16
CA VAL A 31 0.84 19.36 10.11
C VAL A 31 -0.35 18.91 10.96
N ASP A 32 -0.26 19.10 12.27
CA ASP A 32 -1.33 18.77 13.19
C ASP A 32 -2.69 19.33 12.75
N GLY A 33 -3.72 18.50 12.80
CA GLY A 33 -5.09 18.85 12.43
C GLY A 33 -5.40 18.87 10.93
N THR A 34 -4.45 18.52 10.05
CA THR A 34 -4.69 18.40 8.60
C THR A 34 -5.02 16.97 8.15
N GLY A 35 -4.95 16.01 9.06
CA GLY A 35 -5.22 14.60 8.82
C GLY A 35 -6.69 14.20 9.00
N LEU A 36 -6.87 12.95 9.42
CA LEU A 36 -8.17 12.39 9.74
C LEU A 36 -8.83 13.18 10.89
N PRO A 37 -10.15 13.43 10.81
CA PRO A 37 -10.84 14.11 11.92
C PRO A 37 -10.68 13.33 13.23
N GLU A 38 -10.40 14.02 14.33
CA GLU A 38 -10.24 13.42 15.67
C GLU A 38 -11.47 12.60 16.11
N SER A 39 -12.65 12.94 15.58
CA SER A 39 -13.91 12.20 15.81
C SER A 39 -13.90 10.78 15.22
N ILE A 40 -12.89 10.42 14.41
CA ILE A 40 -12.73 9.09 13.82
C ILE A 40 -11.81 8.21 14.68
N SER A 41 -11.44 8.64 15.87
CA SER A 41 -10.71 7.77 16.78
C SER A 41 -11.46 6.44 16.96
N GLN A 42 -10.72 5.33 17.03
CA GLN A 42 -11.23 3.94 16.95
C GLN A 42 -12.40 3.61 17.89
N SER A 43 -12.64 4.42 18.92
CA SER A 43 -13.72 4.20 19.88
C SER A 43 -15.12 4.53 19.35
N ASP A 44 -15.24 5.42 18.37
CA ASP A 44 -16.51 5.95 17.91
C ASP A 44 -16.99 5.39 16.56
N LEU A 45 -16.09 4.73 15.83
CA LEU A 45 -16.34 4.17 14.48
C LEU A 45 -17.49 3.14 14.40
N PRO A 46 -17.72 2.24 15.37
CA PRO A 46 -18.81 1.26 15.25
C PRO A 46 -20.21 1.88 15.25
N GLN A 47 -20.33 3.14 15.67
CA GLN A 47 -21.62 3.83 15.78
C GLN A 47 -21.82 4.98 14.78
N ALA A 48 -20.74 5.39 14.12
CA ALA A 48 -20.80 6.50 13.18
C ALA A 48 -21.16 6.01 11.77
N ASN A 49 -22.45 5.97 11.43
CA ASN A 49 -22.91 5.96 10.04
C ASN A 49 -22.60 7.33 9.39
N ALA A 50 -21.35 7.76 9.47
CA ALA A 50 -20.91 9.03 8.91
C ALA A 50 -20.14 8.78 7.61
N ARG A 51 -20.39 9.59 6.62
CA ARG A 51 -19.58 9.66 5.42
C ARG A 51 -18.52 10.74 5.64
N LEU A 52 -17.26 10.38 5.44
CA LEU A 52 -16.20 11.39 5.36
C LEU A 52 -16.50 12.29 4.16
N ALA A 53 -16.81 13.54 4.45
CA ALA A 53 -17.04 14.58 3.47
C ALA A 53 -16.05 15.70 3.77
N GLY A 54 -15.23 16.05 2.79
CA GLY A 54 -14.20 17.08 2.95
C GLY A 54 -13.21 17.07 1.80
N PRO A 55 -12.15 17.86 1.89
CA PRO A 55 -11.03 17.77 0.98
C PRO A 55 -10.35 16.39 1.13
N PRO A 56 -9.68 15.90 0.07
CA PRO A 56 -8.90 14.68 0.16
C PRO A 56 -7.86 14.77 1.28
N ILE A 57 -7.72 13.71 2.05
CA ILE A 57 -6.76 13.58 3.14
C ILE A 57 -5.64 12.65 2.68
N LEU A 58 -4.39 13.05 2.88
CA LEU A 58 -3.25 12.19 2.61
C LEU A 58 -3.08 11.20 3.77
N VAL A 59 -3.03 9.92 3.44
CA VAL A 59 -2.75 8.84 4.39
C VAL A 59 -1.72 7.89 3.81
N GLU A 60 -1.01 7.19 4.68
CA GLU A 60 -0.12 6.11 4.27
C GLU A 60 -0.70 4.75 4.67
N ILE A 61 -0.37 3.74 3.91
CA ILE A 61 -0.77 2.37 4.17
C ILE A 61 0.23 1.76 5.17
N ALA A 62 -0.18 1.65 6.44
CA ALA A 62 0.62 1.04 7.48
C ALA A 62 0.56 -0.49 7.47
N ALA A 63 -0.60 -1.06 7.06
CA ALA A 63 -0.74 -2.50 6.91
C ALA A 63 -1.77 -2.85 5.84
N ILE A 64 -1.55 -3.99 5.17
CA ILE A 64 -2.48 -4.60 4.20
C ILE A 64 -2.72 -6.04 4.65
N THR A 65 -3.97 -6.42 4.81
CA THR A 65 -4.36 -7.78 5.20
C THR A 65 -5.41 -8.32 4.23
N GLU A 66 -5.17 -9.48 3.67
CA GLU A 66 -6.17 -10.22 2.90
C GLU A 66 -7.17 -10.85 3.88
N ILE A 67 -8.47 -10.54 3.76
CA ILE A 67 -9.52 -10.99 4.67
C ILE A 67 -10.64 -11.80 3.97
N GLY A 68 -10.56 -11.96 2.66
CA GLY A 68 -11.52 -12.76 1.87
C GLY A 68 -11.22 -14.25 1.90
N HIS A 69 -10.01 -14.65 2.31
CA HIS A 69 -9.58 -16.04 2.38
C HIS A 69 -9.11 -16.40 3.78
N SER A 70 -9.26 -17.67 4.15
CA SER A 70 -8.80 -18.11 5.47
C SER A 70 -7.27 -18.14 5.54
N ALA A 71 -6.72 -17.90 6.74
CA ALA A 71 -5.28 -17.99 6.99
C ALA A 71 -4.73 -19.37 6.60
N TYR A 72 -5.52 -20.45 6.78
CA TYR A 72 -5.15 -21.79 6.38
C TYR A 72 -4.96 -21.90 4.86
N GLN A 73 -5.86 -21.35 4.06
CA GLN A 73 -5.74 -21.36 2.59
C GLN A 73 -4.50 -20.60 2.12
N LEU A 74 -4.23 -19.44 2.73
CA LEU A 74 -3.05 -18.63 2.41
C LEU A 74 -1.76 -19.35 2.81
N ASP A 75 -1.76 -20.02 3.97
CA ASP A 75 -0.61 -20.81 4.44
C ASP A 75 -0.32 -22.00 3.53
N GLN A 76 -1.34 -22.71 3.05
CA GLN A 76 -1.15 -23.79 2.09
C GLN A 76 -0.43 -23.31 0.82
N ILE A 77 -0.81 -22.15 0.30
CA ILE A 77 -0.15 -21.57 -0.88
C ILE A 77 1.29 -21.17 -0.53
N ARG A 78 1.53 -20.60 0.65
CA ARG A 78 2.87 -20.24 1.12
C ARG A 78 3.78 -21.46 1.16
N VAL A 79 3.33 -22.56 1.77
CA VAL A 79 4.10 -23.80 1.86
C VAL A 79 4.47 -24.34 0.47
N VAL A 80 3.49 -24.42 -0.44
CA VAL A 80 3.75 -24.89 -1.80
C VAL A 80 4.76 -23.99 -2.52
N ARG A 81 4.67 -22.67 -2.36
CA ARG A 81 5.63 -21.74 -2.96
C ARG A 81 7.02 -21.89 -2.38
N GLU A 82 7.15 -22.02 -1.05
CA GLU A 82 8.44 -22.26 -0.40
C GLU A 82 9.09 -23.57 -0.86
N ASP A 83 8.32 -24.65 -0.94
CA ASP A 83 8.83 -25.93 -1.40
C ASP A 83 9.34 -25.85 -2.84
N ARG A 84 8.61 -25.19 -3.74
CA ARG A 84 9.05 -24.97 -5.12
C ARG A 84 10.29 -24.08 -5.21
N MET A 85 10.37 -23.01 -4.41
CA MET A 85 11.56 -22.16 -4.37
C MET A 85 12.79 -22.94 -3.92
N ARG A 86 12.66 -23.82 -2.92
CA ARG A 86 13.76 -24.68 -2.45
C ARG A 86 14.20 -25.67 -3.52
N LEU A 87 13.27 -26.23 -4.28
CA LEU A 87 13.56 -27.20 -5.34
C LEU A 87 14.16 -26.54 -6.58
N GLY A 88 13.76 -25.31 -6.89
CA GLY A 88 14.15 -24.59 -8.11
C GLY A 88 15.47 -23.82 -8.03
N GLN A 89 16.13 -23.71 -6.86
CA GLN A 89 17.33 -22.85 -6.67
C GLN A 89 17.16 -21.45 -7.29
N ILE A 90 16.04 -20.80 -7.00
CA ILE A 90 15.75 -19.47 -7.54
C ILE A 90 16.39 -18.46 -6.63
N ASP A 91 17.29 -17.64 -7.19
CA ASP A 91 17.88 -16.48 -6.55
C ASP A 91 16.77 -15.52 -6.10
N GLU A 92 16.88 -14.98 -4.87
CA GLU A 92 15.89 -14.10 -4.23
C GLU A 92 15.66 -12.75 -4.99
N ASP A 93 16.44 -12.47 -6.02
CA ASP A 93 16.37 -11.25 -6.84
C ASP A 93 15.45 -11.34 -8.07
N GLY A 94 14.62 -12.37 -8.16
CA GLY A 94 13.74 -12.58 -9.31
C GLY A 94 12.58 -11.59 -9.39
N GLU A 95 12.81 -10.39 -9.91
CA GLU A 95 11.78 -9.47 -10.42
C GLU A 95 11.02 -10.03 -11.63
N ASP A 96 11.22 -11.29 -11.96
CA ASP A 96 10.56 -11.89 -13.11
C ASP A 96 9.30 -12.63 -12.68
N GLU A 97 8.15 -12.03 -13.00
CA GLU A 97 6.86 -12.74 -13.03
C GLU A 97 6.82 -13.84 -14.10
N GLY A 98 7.97 -14.22 -14.64
CA GLY A 98 8.12 -15.34 -15.54
C GLY A 98 7.60 -16.60 -14.88
N ASP A 99 6.65 -17.26 -15.52
CA ASP A 99 6.16 -18.59 -15.19
C ASP A 99 7.36 -19.53 -15.00
N LEU A 100 7.79 -19.70 -13.75
CA LEU A 100 8.73 -20.74 -13.40
C LEU A 100 7.96 -22.06 -13.47
N GLU A 101 7.85 -22.59 -14.66
CA GLU A 101 7.33 -23.91 -14.91
C GLU A 101 8.38 -24.93 -14.51
N ILE A 102 8.18 -25.56 -13.37
CA ILE A 102 8.86 -26.82 -13.07
C ILE A 102 8.18 -27.88 -13.94
N GLU A 103 8.98 -28.56 -14.75
CA GLU A 103 8.50 -29.55 -15.71
C GLU A 103 7.61 -30.59 -14.98
N GLY A 104 6.30 -30.58 -15.25
CA GLY A 104 5.30 -31.45 -14.65
C GLY A 104 4.43 -30.89 -13.52
N GLU A 105 4.69 -29.68 -12.97
CA GLU A 105 3.95 -29.14 -11.82
C GLU A 105 3.07 -27.91 -12.13
N GLY A 106 3.11 -27.39 -13.35
CA GLY A 106 2.37 -26.20 -13.75
C GLY A 106 2.91 -24.87 -13.13
N PRO A 107 2.26 -23.74 -13.37
CA PRO A 107 2.74 -22.44 -12.94
C PRO A 107 2.74 -22.29 -11.41
N MET A 108 3.62 -21.41 -10.90
CA MET A 108 3.69 -21.08 -9.48
C MET A 108 2.33 -20.61 -8.96
N PRO A 109 1.77 -21.19 -7.88
CA PRO A 109 0.48 -20.77 -7.36
C PRO A 109 0.54 -19.33 -6.87
N LYS A 110 -0.40 -18.50 -7.33
CA LYS A 110 -0.54 -17.09 -6.91
C LYS A 110 -1.37 -17.02 -5.64
N TYR A 111 -1.05 -16.05 -4.78
CA TYR A 111 -1.92 -15.75 -3.65
C TYR A 111 -3.27 -15.23 -4.17
N PRO A 112 -4.39 -15.79 -3.68
CA PRO A 112 -5.69 -15.30 -4.05
C PRO A 112 -5.89 -13.89 -3.47
N ARG A 113 -6.60 -13.05 -4.19
CA ARG A 113 -7.00 -11.72 -3.74
C ARG A 113 -8.52 -11.65 -3.67
N GLY A 114 -9.04 -11.71 -2.47
CA GLY A 114 -10.46 -11.54 -2.20
C GLY A 114 -10.76 -10.09 -1.81
N MET A 115 -10.69 -9.78 -0.54
CA MET A 115 -11.00 -8.48 0.04
C MET A 115 -9.83 -8.01 0.92
N LEU A 116 -9.41 -6.76 0.76
CA LEU A 116 -8.33 -6.19 1.55
C LEU A 116 -8.86 -5.34 2.71
N LYS A 117 -8.20 -5.51 3.85
CA LYS A 117 -8.28 -4.63 5.01
C LYS A 117 -6.99 -3.84 5.09
N PHE A 118 -7.10 -2.54 5.31
CA PHE A 118 -5.99 -1.61 5.44
C PHE A 118 -5.95 -1.03 6.84
N GLU A 119 -4.75 -0.75 7.31
CA GLU A 119 -4.52 0.22 8.36
C GLU A 119 -3.93 1.45 7.70
N LEU A 120 -4.68 2.55 7.74
CA LEU A 120 -4.33 3.83 7.15
C LEU A 120 -3.89 4.77 8.27
N PHE A 121 -2.74 5.42 8.08
CA PHE A 121 -2.15 6.31 9.07
C PHE A 121 -1.96 7.69 8.46
N ASP A 122 -2.33 8.73 9.18
CA ASP A 122 -2.21 10.14 8.73
C ASP A 122 -1.06 10.91 9.38
N GLY A 123 -0.19 10.23 10.12
CA GLY A 123 0.88 10.83 10.91
C GLY A 123 0.55 10.92 12.40
N THR A 124 -0.72 10.86 12.79
CA THR A 124 -1.17 10.92 14.19
C THR A 124 -2.21 9.86 14.53
N THR A 125 -3.13 9.59 13.62
CA THR A 125 -4.29 8.72 13.83
C THR A 125 -4.25 7.53 12.87
N THR A 126 -4.57 6.34 13.35
CA THR A 126 -4.74 5.15 12.54
C THR A 126 -6.21 4.84 12.32
N LEU A 127 -6.59 4.63 11.07
CA LEU A 127 -7.93 4.22 10.65
C LEU A 127 -7.89 2.82 10.03
N THR A 128 -8.76 1.93 10.50
CA THR A 128 -9.00 0.65 9.82
C THR A 128 -10.01 0.84 8.70
N ALA A 129 -9.64 0.47 7.49
CA ALA A 129 -10.49 0.54 6.30
C ALA A 129 -10.63 -0.84 5.66
N ILE A 130 -11.77 -1.10 5.04
CA ILE A 130 -12.05 -2.32 4.27
C ILE A 130 -12.38 -1.92 2.85
N GLU A 131 -11.80 -2.62 1.91
CA GLU A 131 -12.03 -2.44 0.49
C GLU A 131 -13.50 -2.70 0.14
N TYR A 132 -14.21 -1.71 -0.38
CA TYR A 132 -15.58 -1.86 -0.85
C TYR A 132 -15.63 -2.35 -2.31
N LYS A 133 -14.71 -1.86 -3.13
CA LYS A 133 -14.49 -2.31 -4.52
C LYS A 133 -13.03 -2.59 -4.70
N SER A 134 -12.71 -3.55 -5.56
CA SER A 134 -11.32 -3.89 -5.85
C SER A 134 -10.53 -2.67 -6.33
N LEU A 135 -9.39 -2.45 -5.70
CA LEU A 135 -8.42 -1.40 -6.02
C LEU A 135 -7.28 -2.05 -6.81
N PRO A 136 -7.29 -1.99 -8.14
CA PRO A 136 -6.31 -2.70 -8.97
C PRO A 136 -4.88 -2.17 -8.79
N GLU A 137 -4.74 -0.93 -8.33
CA GLU A 137 -3.45 -0.30 -8.04
C GLU A 137 -2.77 -0.87 -6.79
N ILE A 138 -3.55 -1.50 -5.91
CA ILE A 138 -3.03 -2.11 -4.68
C ILE A 138 -2.82 -3.60 -4.91
N VAL A 139 -1.56 -4.01 -4.98
CA VAL A 139 -1.17 -5.40 -5.20
C VAL A 139 -0.54 -5.97 -3.94
N LEU A 140 -1.17 -7.02 -3.40
CA LEU A 140 -0.68 -7.70 -2.20
C LEU A 140 0.73 -8.26 -2.44
N GLY A 141 1.67 -7.92 -1.55
CA GLY A 141 3.06 -8.34 -1.66
C GLY A 141 3.93 -7.49 -2.59
N LYS A 142 3.33 -6.54 -3.35
CA LYS A 142 4.08 -5.59 -4.21
C LYS A 142 3.94 -4.14 -3.75
N THR A 143 2.73 -3.72 -3.36
CA THR A 143 2.53 -2.37 -2.83
C THR A 143 3.30 -2.23 -1.51
N PRO A 144 4.29 -1.33 -1.43
CA PRO A 144 5.09 -1.17 -0.23
C PRO A 144 4.26 -0.58 0.91
N LEU A 145 4.59 -0.92 2.14
CA LEU A 145 4.09 -0.22 3.31
C LEU A 145 4.68 1.20 3.32
N GLY A 146 3.91 2.16 3.85
CA GLY A 146 4.24 3.59 3.71
C GLY A 146 3.79 4.20 2.38
N PHE A 147 3.17 3.41 1.48
CA PHE A 147 2.59 3.94 0.24
C PHE A 147 1.49 4.95 0.55
N LYS A 148 1.63 6.15 -0.01
CA LYS A 148 0.73 7.26 0.27
C LYS A 148 -0.43 7.29 -0.72
N VAL A 149 -1.63 7.46 -0.17
CA VAL A 149 -2.87 7.54 -0.94
C VAL A 149 -3.70 8.74 -0.48
N TRP A 150 -4.46 9.29 -1.41
CA TRP A 150 -5.48 10.28 -1.09
C TRP A 150 -6.80 9.56 -0.78
N PHE A 151 -7.33 9.88 0.37
CA PHE A 151 -8.55 9.27 0.90
C PHE A 151 -9.71 10.28 0.90
#